data_37ec8092aebfae048e49f72d360e16c0
#
_entry.id   37ec8092aebfae048e49f72d360e16c0
#
_cell.length_a   1.000
_cell.length_b   1.000
_cell.length_c   1.000
_cell.angle_alpha   90.00
_cell.angle_beta   90.00
_cell.angle_gamma   90.00
#
_symmetry.space_group_name_H-M   'P 1'
#
loop_
_entity.id
_entity.type
_entity.pdbx_description
1 polymer ?
#
loop_
_entity_poly.entity_id
_entity_poly.type
_entity_poly.pdbx_seq_one_letter_code
_entity_poly.pdbx_strand_id
1 'polypeptide(L)'
;MKPTAPRIRGRLGLVGLACALGCAPGPYQRADAMRAEPIEPLGEDRISLHWKFVTADRRTEVEPQEFAQAAVTADTVFVGSASGMFYALRAATGAVRWRKRVGAVASAPIPAGGLLYIGTADGALVVLDAQTGVEKWRYQSRGPIQQSPVVTTDLVVFSNEADQVVAVDGITGKFKWQYKGETPEEYTLRGHAGVAVDGELIYTGFSNGILVALRKDTGSVAWSTSLRADAERFMDVDATPIVIGDRVYASSSSGGVYALDKATGLVRWRLPFWDAALPGATGNVGGLASDGKALYVSAADLGTYALDLEGNVLWRVGARGGGEPAQPVIWNELLLYSLAESGLFIADRRTGQTLEYFDPGDGISARPVVAGSQLYVMSNRGILYAFDLE
;
A
#
# COMPACT_ATOMS: atom_id res chain seq x y z
N MET A 1 54.93 31.72 54.12
CA MET A 1 54.51 31.26 55.45
C MET A 1 53.00 30.96 55.39
N LYS A 2 52.62 29.71 55.50
CA LYS A 2 51.26 29.27 55.78
C LYS A 2 50.93 29.58 57.28
N PRO A 3 49.62 29.75 57.63
CA PRO A 3 48.92 28.68 58.33
C PRO A 3 47.46 28.51 57.91
N THR A 4 47.06 27.30 57.72
CA THR A 4 46.21 26.34 58.53
C THR A 4 44.81 26.81 58.96
N ALA A 5 43.82 26.03 58.48
CA ALA A 5 42.40 26.03 58.74
C ALA A 5 42.03 25.68 60.24
N PRO A 6 40.75 25.87 60.65
CA PRO A 6 40.05 24.73 61.23
C PRO A 6 38.66 24.42 60.58
N ARG A 7 38.37 23.12 60.64
CA ARG A 7 37.08 22.50 60.35
C ARG A 7 36.04 22.79 61.42
N ILE A 8 34.81 23.14 61.03
CA ILE A 8 33.62 22.98 61.87
C ILE A 8 32.62 22.08 61.16
N ARG A 9 32.27 20.98 61.83
CA ARG A 9 31.19 20.08 61.45
C ARG A 9 29.87 20.70 61.98
N GLY A 10 28.91 20.91 61.07
CA GLY A 10 27.52 21.17 61.41
C GLY A 10 26.63 20.24 60.56
N ARG A 11 26.00 19.27 61.24
CA ARG A 11 24.90 18.48 60.65
C ARG A 11 23.64 19.35 60.68
N LEU A 12 23.11 19.67 59.53
CA LEU A 12 21.69 20.06 59.41
C LEU A 12 21.03 19.05 58.46
N GLY A 13 20.09 18.30 59.03
CA GLY A 13 19.21 17.43 58.24
C GLY A 13 18.22 18.28 57.45
N LEU A 14 18.30 18.18 56.16
CA LEU A 14 17.24 18.64 55.25
C LEU A 14 16.35 17.43 54.91
N VAL A 15 15.14 17.48 55.45
CA VAL A 15 14.03 16.62 55.01
C VAL A 15 13.67 17.11 53.62
N GLY A 16 14.15 16.43 52.61
CA GLY A 16 13.76 16.62 51.22
C GLY A 16 12.38 15.99 50.97
N LEU A 17 11.37 16.84 50.85
CA LEU A 17 10.07 16.44 50.32
C LEU A 17 10.26 16.09 48.86
N ALA A 18 10.39 14.79 48.53
CA ALA A 18 10.38 14.31 47.15
C ALA A 18 8.95 14.43 46.62
N CYS A 19 8.66 15.54 45.92
CA CYS A 19 7.52 15.58 45.03
C CYS A 19 7.77 14.58 43.90
N ALA A 20 7.21 13.39 44.03
CA ALA A 20 7.06 12.47 42.93
C ALA A 20 6.02 13.07 41.94
N LEU A 21 6.45 14.03 41.13
CA LEU A 21 5.78 14.35 39.90
C LEU A 21 5.99 13.13 38.97
N GLY A 22 5.05 12.22 39.03
CA GLY A 22 4.94 11.16 38.04
C GLY A 22 4.76 11.82 36.67
N CYS A 23 5.84 11.94 35.90
CA CYS A 23 5.75 12.20 34.50
C CYS A 23 4.96 11.04 33.89
N ALA A 24 3.69 11.26 33.58
CA ALA A 24 2.98 10.34 32.73
C ALA A 24 3.78 10.25 31.42
N PRO A 25 4.11 9.05 30.93
CA PRO A 25 4.83 8.91 29.68
C PRO A 25 4.04 9.63 28.59
N GLY A 26 4.71 10.49 27.82
CA GLY A 26 4.11 11.18 26.70
C GLY A 26 3.57 10.16 25.66
N PRO A 27 2.73 10.60 24.75
CA PRO A 27 2.12 9.72 23.72
C PRO A 27 3.17 8.92 22.92
N TYR A 28 4.36 9.45 22.71
CA TYR A 28 5.47 8.74 22.07
C TYR A 28 6.04 7.59 22.92
N GLN A 29 6.10 7.72 24.23
CA GLN A 29 6.56 6.63 25.10
C GLN A 29 5.53 5.50 25.23
N ARG A 30 4.23 5.80 25.01
CA ARG A 30 3.20 4.75 24.92
C ARG A 30 3.24 4.00 23.58
N ALA A 31 3.57 4.69 22.51
CA ALA A 31 3.81 4.04 21.21
C ALA A 31 5.03 3.10 21.26
N ASP A 32 6.11 3.51 21.95
CA ASP A 32 7.28 2.65 22.16
C ASP A 32 6.99 1.46 23.09
N ALA A 33 6.08 1.60 24.06
CA ALA A 33 5.63 0.48 24.90
C ALA A 33 4.70 -0.50 24.15
N MET A 34 4.10 -0.09 23.04
CA MET A 34 3.37 -0.94 22.11
C MET A 34 4.29 -1.55 21.03
N ARG A 35 5.55 -1.15 20.95
CA ARG A 35 6.53 -1.77 20.07
C ARG A 35 6.80 -3.18 20.53
N ALA A 36 6.23 -4.05 19.80
CA ALA A 36 6.51 -5.45 19.57
C ALA A 36 7.36 -6.17 20.63
N GLU A 37 6.74 -7.11 21.30
CA GLU A 37 7.48 -8.28 21.79
C GLU A 37 8.25 -8.90 20.61
N PRO A 38 9.47 -9.42 20.84
CA PRO A 38 10.20 -10.12 19.79
C PRO A 38 9.29 -11.18 19.15
N ILE A 39 9.24 -11.19 17.83
CA ILE A 39 8.50 -12.22 17.10
C ILE A 39 9.33 -13.49 17.28
N GLU A 40 8.95 -14.34 18.23
CA GLU A 40 9.51 -15.68 18.28
C GLU A 40 8.93 -16.46 17.08
N PRO A 41 9.77 -17.09 16.24
CA PRO A 41 9.29 -17.93 15.15
C PRO A 41 8.42 -19.04 15.74
N LEU A 42 7.14 -19.04 15.40
CA LEU A 42 6.20 -20.06 15.82
C LEU A 42 6.22 -21.21 14.81
N GLY A 43 7.18 -22.12 14.92
CA GLY A 43 7.13 -23.38 14.19
C GLY A 43 7.82 -23.36 12.82
N GLU A 44 7.34 -24.18 11.92
CA GLU A 44 7.91 -24.42 10.59
C GLU A 44 7.98 -23.14 9.75
N ASP A 45 9.08 -22.97 9.02
CA ASP A 45 9.27 -21.87 8.07
C ASP A 45 8.14 -21.91 7.03
N ARG A 46 7.47 -20.76 6.84
CA ARG A 46 6.37 -20.60 5.87
C ARG A 46 6.84 -20.14 4.52
N ILE A 47 8.06 -19.61 4.48
CA ILE A 47 8.71 -19.18 3.24
C ILE A 47 10.14 -19.73 3.18
N SER A 48 10.53 -20.16 2.00
CA SER A 48 11.92 -20.49 1.69
C SER A 48 12.40 -19.68 0.49
N LEU A 49 13.61 -19.08 0.60
CA LEU A 49 14.16 -18.26 -0.48
C LEU A 49 14.50 -19.13 -1.70
N HIS A 50 13.78 -18.87 -2.80
CA HIS A 50 14.02 -19.53 -4.08
C HIS A 50 15.15 -18.85 -4.87
N TRP A 51 15.02 -17.53 -5.14
CA TRP A 51 16.04 -16.69 -5.75
C TRP A 51 15.83 -15.22 -5.41
N LYS A 52 16.85 -14.39 -5.70
CA LYS A 52 16.76 -12.93 -5.64
C LYS A 52 17.39 -12.28 -6.86
N PHE A 53 16.87 -11.11 -7.24
CA PHE A 53 17.31 -10.34 -8.39
C PHE A 53 17.47 -8.86 -8.04
N VAL A 54 18.61 -8.24 -8.36
CA VAL A 54 18.84 -6.82 -8.13
C VAL A 54 18.37 -6.03 -9.35
N THR A 55 17.27 -5.26 -9.21
CA THR A 55 16.71 -4.42 -10.27
C THR A 55 17.45 -3.10 -10.41
N ALA A 56 17.98 -2.58 -9.29
CA ALA A 56 18.74 -1.35 -9.22
C ALA A 56 19.68 -1.39 -8.01
N ASP A 57 20.86 -0.79 -8.13
CA ASP A 57 21.75 -0.60 -6.99
C ASP A 57 21.45 0.74 -6.31
N ARG A 58 20.72 0.71 -5.22
CA ARG A 58 20.29 1.89 -4.44
C ARG A 58 20.99 1.99 -3.08
N ARG A 59 22.13 1.31 -2.91
CA ARG A 59 22.87 1.27 -1.63
C ARG A 59 23.39 2.61 -1.15
N THR A 60 23.54 3.57 -2.04
CA THR A 60 24.00 4.93 -1.71
C THR A 60 22.89 5.93 -1.49
N GLU A 61 21.64 5.54 -1.70
CA GLU A 61 20.48 6.40 -1.43
C GLU A 61 20.14 6.38 0.06
N VAL A 62 19.75 7.55 0.58
CA VAL A 62 19.26 7.69 1.95
C VAL A 62 17.77 7.38 1.95
N GLU A 63 17.34 6.43 2.78
CA GLU A 63 15.95 6.00 2.91
C GLU A 63 15.25 5.74 1.54
N PRO A 64 15.81 4.83 0.72
CA PRO A 64 15.21 4.53 -0.56
C PRO A 64 13.82 3.91 -0.36
N GLN A 65 12.86 4.26 -1.22
CA GLN A 65 11.55 3.62 -1.29
C GLN A 65 11.32 3.03 -2.67
N GLU A 66 10.88 1.79 -2.72
CA GLU A 66 10.57 1.08 -3.97
C GLU A 66 9.17 0.51 -3.92
N PHE A 67 8.30 1.03 -4.78
CA PHE A 67 6.88 0.64 -4.86
C PHE A 67 6.59 -0.33 -6.00
N ALA A 68 7.56 -0.59 -6.88
CA ALA A 68 7.38 -1.49 -8.00
C ALA A 68 7.00 -2.90 -7.54
N GLN A 69 5.98 -3.45 -8.16
CA GLN A 69 5.48 -4.80 -7.88
C GLN A 69 5.76 -5.70 -9.06
N ALA A 70 5.89 -6.99 -8.80
CA ALA A 70 5.98 -7.97 -9.86
C ALA A 70 4.61 -8.26 -10.49
N ALA A 71 4.61 -8.72 -11.74
CA ALA A 71 3.48 -9.44 -12.32
C ALA A 71 4.00 -10.76 -12.87
N VAL A 72 3.22 -11.81 -12.71
CA VAL A 72 3.68 -13.18 -13.00
C VAL A 72 2.75 -13.81 -14.02
N THR A 73 3.34 -14.37 -15.06
CA THR A 73 2.69 -15.33 -15.95
C THR A 73 3.26 -16.72 -15.67
N ALA A 74 2.81 -17.74 -16.39
CA ALA A 74 3.19 -19.13 -16.11
C ALA A 74 4.72 -19.34 -15.93
N ASP A 75 5.56 -18.64 -16.70
CA ASP A 75 7.00 -18.87 -16.71
C ASP A 75 7.84 -17.58 -16.64
N THR A 76 7.20 -16.42 -16.52
CA THR A 76 7.87 -15.12 -16.58
C THR A 76 7.40 -14.19 -15.47
N VAL A 77 8.35 -13.59 -14.78
CA VAL A 77 8.15 -12.51 -13.82
C VAL A 77 8.51 -11.19 -14.49
N PHE A 78 7.58 -10.27 -14.52
CA PHE A 78 7.77 -8.90 -15.03
C PHE A 78 7.89 -7.94 -13.87
N VAL A 79 8.91 -7.10 -13.88
CA VAL A 79 9.13 -6.13 -12.80
C VAL A 79 9.82 -4.87 -13.32
N GLY A 80 9.31 -3.73 -12.89
CA GLY A 80 9.96 -2.44 -13.06
C GLY A 80 10.81 -2.06 -11.86
N SER A 81 11.31 -0.83 -11.86
CA SER A 81 11.97 -0.22 -10.72
C SER A 81 11.90 1.30 -10.80
N ALA A 82 12.12 1.97 -9.67
CA ALA A 82 12.25 3.43 -9.61
C ALA A 82 13.41 3.96 -10.47
N SER A 83 14.41 3.13 -10.81
CA SER A 83 15.52 3.48 -11.72
C SER A 83 15.11 3.61 -13.19
N GLY A 84 13.88 3.21 -13.54
CA GLY A 84 13.34 3.25 -14.90
C GLY A 84 13.66 2.04 -15.76
N MET A 85 14.34 1.04 -15.22
CA MET A 85 14.57 -0.23 -15.91
C MET A 85 13.41 -1.19 -15.64
N PHE A 86 13.05 -1.93 -16.67
CA PHE A 86 12.01 -2.96 -16.66
C PHE A 86 12.59 -4.28 -17.14
N TYR A 87 12.22 -5.37 -16.48
CA TYR A 87 12.78 -6.69 -16.69
C TYR A 87 11.69 -7.73 -16.90
N ALA A 88 11.96 -8.68 -17.77
CA ALA A 88 11.29 -9.97 -17.81
C ALA A 88 12.29 -11.05 -17.37
N LEU A 89 11.93 -11.77 -16.32
CA LEU A 89 12.78 -12.79 -15.70
C LEU A 89 12.13 -14.16 -15.86
N ARG A 90 12.91 -15.23 -15.90
CA ARG A 90 12.41 -16.60 -15.79
C ARG A 90 11.88 -16.83 -14.38
N ALA A 91 10.65 -17.24 -14.21
CA ALA A 91 10.05 -17.44 -12.90
C ALA A 91 10.84 -18.48 -12.07
N ALA A 92 11.31 -19.56 -12.69
CA ALA A 92 12.04 -20.63 -12.02
C ALA A 92 13.46 -20.26 -11.56
N THR A 93 14.10 -19.18 -12.06
CA THR A 93 15.52 -18.95 -11.77
C THR A 93 15.92 -17.49 -11.57
N GLY A 94 15.01 -16.56 -11.79
CA GLY A 94 15.33 -15.11 -11.80
C GLY A 94 16.20 -14.66 -12.98
N ALA A 95 16.53 -15.54 -13.93
CA ALA A 95 17.40 -15.19 -15.06
C ALA A 95 16.68 -14.24 -16.04
N VAL A 96 17.41 -13.20 -16.47
CA VAL A 96 16.86 -12.18 -17.39
C VAL A 96 16.56 -12.79 -18.77
N ARG A 97 15.31 -12.63 -19.22
CA ARG A 97 14.88 -12.92 -20.60
C ARG A 97 15.14 -11.71 -21.49
N TRP A 98 14.64 -10.57 -21.07
CA TRP A 98 14.90 -9.29 -21.71
C TRP A 98 14.78 -8.14 -20.69
N ARG A 99 15.32 -6.98 -21.07
CA ARG A 99 15.22 -5.75 -20.28
C ARG A 99 15.04 -4.55 -21.18
N LYS A 100 14.34 -3.51 -20.67
CA LYS A 100 14.10 -2.27 -21.41
C LYS A 100 13.99 -1.09 -20.45
N ARG A 101 14.42 0.09 -20.87
CA ARG A 101 14.14 1.33 -20.15
C ARG A 101 12.74 1.82 -20.57
N VAL A 102 11.85 2.01 -19.57
CA VAL A 102 10.46 2.46 -19.81
C VAL A 102 10.13 3.76 -19.08
N GLY A 103 10.87 4.12 -18.04
CA GLY A 103 10.58 5.15 -17.05
C GLY A 103 10.43 4.52 -15.66
N ALA A 104 10.49 5.32 -14.59
CA ALA A 104 10.29 4.83 -13.23
C ALA A 104 8.91 4.20 -13.07
N VAL A 105 8.84 3.02 -12.46
CA VAL A 105 7.63 2.23 -12.27
C VAL A 105 7.37 2.09 -10.77
N ALA A 106 6.15 2.36 -10.33
CA ALA A 106 5.74 2.29 -8.92
C ALA A 106 4.56 1.32 -8.68
N SER A 107 4.13 0.57 -9.68
CA SER A 107 3.00 -0.36 -9.57
C SER A 107 3.28 -1.68 -10.28
N ALA A 108 2.34 -2.63 -10.18
CA ALA A 108 2.41 -3.86 -10.95
C ALA A 108 2.11 -3.58 -12.44
N PRO A 109 2.90 -4.13 -13.37
CA PRO A 109 2.51 -4.19 -14.77
C PRO A 109 1.34 -5.16 -14.93
N ILE A 110 0.48 -4.94 -15.93
CA ILE A 110 -0.66 -5.81 -16.19
C ILE A 110 -0.43 -6.61 -17.46
N PRO A 111 -0.16 -7.92 -17.37
CA PRO A 111 -0.08 -8.79 -18.53
C PRO A 111 -1.49 -9.15 -19.02
N ALA A 112 -1.79 -8.85 -20.28
CA ALA A 112 -3.06 -9.21 -20.92
C ALA A 112 -2.88 -9.40 -22.43
N GLY A 113 -3.43 -10.48 -22.99
CA GLY A 113 -3.42 -10.72 -24.45
C GLY A 113 -2.04 -10.74 -25.09
N GLY A 114 -1.00 -11.16 -24.38
CA GLY A 114 0.39 -11.15 -24.87
C GLY A 114 1.07 -9.77 -24.78
N LEU A 115 0.40 -8.78 -24.24
CA LEU A 115 0.92 -7.43 -24.01
C LEU A 115 1.16 -7.18 -22.51
N LEU A 116 2.00 -6.19 -22.20
CA LEU A 116 2.25 -5.66 -20.87
C LEU A 116 1.88 -4.19 -20.83
N TYR A 117 1.00 -3.81 -19.94
CA TYR A 117 0.56 -2.45 -19.72
C TYR A 117 1.24 -1.92 -18.45
N ILE A 118 2.00 -0.83 -18.59
CA ILE A 118 2.90 -0.33 -17.54
C ILE A 118 2.64 1.15 -17.34
N GLY A 119 2.21 1.53 -16.14
CA GLY A 119 2.17 2.93 -15.70
C GLY A 119 3.56 3.40 -15.26
N THR A 120 3.90 4.65 -15.54
CA THR A 120 5.20 5.23 -15.17
C THR A 120 5.06 6.54 -14.40
N ALA A 121 6.06 6.87 -13.61
CA ALA A 121 6.08 8.09 -12.79
C ALA A 121 6.23 9.39 -13.62
N ASP A 122 6.63 9.31 -14.88
CA ASP A 122 6.60 10.43 -15.83
C ASP A 122 5.27 10.56 -16.57
N GLY A 123 4.28 9.76 -16.18
CA GLY A 123 2.91 9.82 -16.68
C GLY A 123 2.67 9.08 -17.99
N ALA A 124 3.58 8.22 -18.42
CA ALA A 124 3.35 7.40 -19.59
C ALA A 124 2.66 6.08 -19.23
N LEU A 125 1.63 5.71 -19.99
CA LEU A 125 1.16 4.32 -20.10
C LEU A 125 1.91 3.69 -21.28
N VAL A 126 2.84 2.78 -20.98
CA VAL A 126 3.68 2.11 -21.97
C VAL A 126 3.17 0.70 -22.19
N VAL A 127 3.00 0.30 -23.44
CA VAL A 127 2.56 -1.06 -23.77
C VAL A 127 3.63 -1.78 -24.58
N LEU A 128 4.07 -2.91 -24.03
CA LEU A 128 5.10 -3.74 -24.60
C LEU A 128 4.53 -5.10 -25.03
N ASP A 129 5.16 -5.70 -25.99
CA ASP A 129 5.03 -7.13 -26.26
C ASP A 129 5.64 -7.91 -25.10
N ALA A 130 4.89 -8.78 -24.46
CA ALA A 130 5.31 -9.49 -23.25
C ALA A 130 6.49 -10.46 -23.50
N GLN A 131 6.58 -11.04 -24.70
CA GLN A 131 7.62 -12.01 -25.04
C GLN A 131 8.95 -11.35 -25.39
N THR A 132 8.90 -10.20 -26.09
CA THR A 132 10.09 -9.58 -26.70
C THR A 132 10.50 -8.27 -26.03
N GLY A 133 9.64 -7.62 -25.25
CA GLY A 133 9.85 -6.29 -24.69
C GLY A 133 9.78 -5.15 -25.73
N VAL A 134 9.33 -5.44 -26.97
CA VAL A 134 9.17 -4.42 -28.01
C VAL A 134 7.96 -3.55 -27.70
N GLU A 135 8.15 -2.23 -27.74
CA GLU A 135 7.07 -1.27 -27.50
C GLU A 135 6.09 -1.29 -28.66
N LYS A 136 4.81 -1.46 -28.36
CA LYS A 136 3.72 -1.45 -29.31
C LYS A 136 3.15 -0.05 -29.47
N TRP A 137 2.87 0.61 -28.35
CA TRP A 137 2.39 1.97 -28.30
C TRP A 137 2.61 2.59 -26.92
N ARG A 138 2.43 3.89 -26.85
CA ARG A 138 2.55 4.69 -25.61
C ARG A 138 1.48 5.78 -25.64
N TYR A 139 0.90 6.04 -24.47
CA TYR A 139 0.03 7.19 -24.23
C TYR A 139 0.65 8.07 -23.13
N GLN A 140 0.73 9.38 -23.35
CA GLN A 140 1.25 10.31 -22.35
C GLN A 140 0.09 11.00 -21.62
N SER A 141 -0.03 10.78 -20.33
CA SER A 141 -0.96 11.49 -19.45
C SER A 141 -0.32 12.75 -18.85
N ARG A 142 -1.12 13.55 -18.15
CA ARG A 142 -0.66 14.81 -17.55
C ARG A 142 0.02 14.65 -16.20
N GLY A 143 -0.15 13.53 -15.52
CA GLY A 143 0.41 13.25 -14.20
C GLY A 143 0.95 11.83 -14.10
N PRO A 144 1.78 11.55 -13.09
CA PRO A 144 2.30 10.23 -12.78
C PRO A 144 1.21 9.15 -12.73
N ILE A 145 1.50 7.97 -13.27
CA ILE A 145 0.65 6.78 -13.17
C ILE A 145 1.32 5.84 -12.19
N GLN A 146 0.90 5.91 -10.93
CA GLN A 146 1.51 5.13 -9.83
C GLN A 146 0.65 3.92 -9.40
N GLN A 147 -0.57 3.83 -9.89
CA GLN A 147 -1.43 2.67 -9.70
C GLN A 147 -1.47 1.81 -10.95
N SER A 148 -1.71 0.52 -10.76
CA SER A 148 -1.81 -0.41 -11.87
C SER A 148 -3.02 -0.06 -12.77
N PRO A 149 -2.86 -0.01 -14.09
CA PRO A 149 -3.99 0.16 -14.99
C PRO A 149 -4.90 -1.06 -14.97
N VAL A 150 -6.17 -0.86 -15.25
CA VAL A 150 -7.13 -1.96 -15.46
C VAL A 150 -7.35 -2.15 -16.95
N VAL A 151 -7.13 -3.36 -17.42
CA VAL A 151 -7.30 -3.75 -18.81
C VAL A 151 -8.61 -4.52 -18.95
N THR A 152 -9.52 -3.99 -19.75
CA THR A 152 -10.76 -4.65 -20.15
C THR A 152 -10.64 -5.18 -21.58
N THR A 153 -11.71 -5.70 -22.14
CA THR A 153 -11.72 -6.22 -23.54
C THR A 153 -11.34 -5.14 -24.55
N ASP A 154 -11.75 -3.90 -24.34
CA ASP A 154 -11.70 -2.80 -25.30
C ASP A 154 -10.99 -1.55 -24.76
N LEU A 155 -10.87 -1.40 -23.45
CA LEU A 155 -10.28 -0.22 -22.81
C LEU A 155 -9.13 -0.59 -21.89
N VAL A 156 -8.20 0.35 -21.77
CA VAL A 156 -7.31 0.46 -20.61
C VAL A 156 -7.70 1.70 -19.84
N VAL A 157 -8.00 1.51 -18.54
CA VAL A 157 -8.42 2.59 -17.64
C VAL A 157 -7.37 2.73 -16.54
N PHE A 158 -6.98 3.94 -16.24
CA PHE A 158 -6.03 4.23 -15.18
C PHE A 158 -6.31 5.57 -14.50
N SER A 159 -5.93 5.70 -13.26
CA SER A 159 -5.85 6.97 -12.52
C SER A 159 -4.44 7.54 -12.58
N ASN A 160 -4.31 8.86 -12.39
CA ASN A 160 -3.03 9.54 -12.28
C ASN A 160 -3.05 10.57 -11.15
N GLU A 161 -1.87 11.04 -10.74
CA GLU A 161 -1.71 12.00 -9.64
C GLU A 161 -2.15 13.44 -9.96
N ALA A 162 -2.79 13.66 -11.09
CA ALA A 162 -3.48 14.92 -11.41
C ALA A 162 -5.00 14.84 -11.17
N ASP A 163 -5.45 13.92 -10.31
CA ASP A 163 -6.86 13.62 -10.04
C ASP A 163 -7.67 13.31 -11.31
N GLN A 164 -7.07 12.52 -12.22
CA GLN A 164 -7.72 12.14 -13.46
C GLN A 164 -7.90 10.62 -13.55
N VAL A 165 -9.04 10.21 -14.07
CA VAL A 165 -9.26 8.88 -14.63
C VAL A 165 -9.25 9.00 -16.14
N VAL A 166 -8.44 8.20 -16.78
CA VAL A 166 -8.27 8.24 -18.24
C VAL A 166 -8.57 6.86 -18.80
N ALA A 167 -9.34 6.81 -19.89
CA ALA A 167 -9.55 5.61 -20.67
C ALA A 167 -8.98 5.78 -22.07
N VAL A 168 -8.27 4.77 -22.50
CA VAL A 168 -7.71 4.67 -23.86
C VAL A 168 -8.14 3.34 -24.49
N ASP A 169 -8.12 3.28 -25.79
CA ASP A 169 -8.35 2.05 -26.55
C ASP A 169 -7.25 1.03 -26.24
N GLY A 170 -7.63 -0.18 -25.84
CA GLY A 170 -6.70 -1.19 -25.35
C GLY A 170 -5.72 -1.71 -26.41
N ILE A 171 -6.04 -1.59 -27.69
CA ILE A 171 -5.22 -2.08 -28.81
C ILE A 171 -4.32 -0.97 -29.37
N THR A 172 -4.88 0.22 -29.54
CA THR A 172 -4.21 1.31 -30.28
C THR A 172 -3.65 2.42 -29.39
N GLY A 173 -4.01 2.44 -28.10
CA GLY A 173 -3.65 3.51 -27.18
C GLY A 173 -4.34 4.85 -27.45
N LYS A 174 -5.33 4.89 -28.37
CA LYS A 174 -6.04 6.14 -28.68
C LYS A 174 -6.93 6.55 -27.51
N PHE A 175 -6.90 7.85 -27.19
CA PHE A 175 -7.77 8.45 -26.19
C PHE A 175 -9.25 8.17 -26.46
N LYS A 176 -9.99 7.81 -25.43
CA LYS A 176 -11.46 7.64 -25.47
C LYS A 176 -12.17 8.72 -24.67
N TRP A 177 -11.89 8.79 -23.38
CA TRP A 177 -12.45 9.78 -22.48
C TRP A 177 -11.55 9.99 -21.26
N GLN A 178 -11.80 11.09 -20.55
CA GLN A 178 -11.22 11.35 -19.23
C GLN A 178 -12.26 11.97 -18.29
N TYR A 179 -12.15 11.65 -17.04
CA TYR A 179 -12.81 12.35 -15.95
C TYR A 179 -11.74 13.04 -15.09
N LYS A 180 -12.01 14.27 -14.65
CA LYS A 180 -11.14 14.98 -13.73
C LYS A 180 -11.90 15.30 -12.46
N GLY A 181 -11.39 14.84 -11.32
CA GLY A 181 -11.85 15.23 -10.00
C GLY A 181 -11.51 16.68 -9.71
N GLU A 182 -12.19 17.26 -8.72
CA GLU A 182 -11.85 18.59 -8.21
C GLU A 182 -10.59 18.46 -7.35
N THR A 183 -9.54 19.14 -7.71
CA THR A 183 -8.29 19.17 -6.93
C THR A 183 -8.50 20.06 -5.71
N PRO A 184 -8.19 19.61 -4.48
CA PRO A 184 -8.28 20.44 -3.29
C PRO A 184 -7.34 21.65 -3.40
N GLU A 185 -7.72 22.78 -2.79
CA GLU A 185 -6.85 23.96 -2.69
C GLU A 185 -5.73 23.78 -1.65
N GLU A 186 -5.86 22.77 -0.78
CA GLU A 186 -4.94 22.48 0.30
C GLU A 186 -3.99 21.31 -0.03
N TYR A 187 -2.98 21.12 0.83
CA TYR A 187 -1.99 20.03 0.67
C TYR A 187 -2.66 18.67 0.71
N THR A 188 -2.40 17.85 -0.31
CA THR A 188 -2.77 16.43 -0.36
C THR A 188 -1.58 15.56 -0.01
N LEU A 189 -1.83 14.40 0.58
CA LEU A 189 -0.82 13.35 0.69
C LEU A 189 -0.53 12.79 -0.71
N ARG A 190 0.67 12.28 -0.92
CA ARG A 190 0.99 11.58 -2.16
C ARG A 190 0.28 10.23 -2.16
N GLY A 191 -0.48 9.98 -3.18
CA GLY A 191 -1.17 8.72 -3.40
C GLY A 191 -2.55 8.99 -4.00
N HIS A 192 -2.94 8.16 -4.96
CA HIS A 192 -4.26 8.19 -5.57
C HIS A 192 -4.78 6.77 -5.60
N ALA A 193 -6.06 6.61 -5.36
CA ALA A 193 -6.70 5.32 -5.52
C ALA A 193 -6.52 4.81 -6.95
N GLY A 194 -6.25 3.53 -7.06
CA GLY A 194 -6.40 2.84 -8.33
C GLY A 194 -7.87 2.75 -8.73
N VAL A 195 -8.12 2.25 -9.93
CA VAL A 195 -9.47 2.05 -10.44
C VAL A 195 -9.92 0.61 -10.20
N ALA A 196 -11.16 0.42 -9.76
CA ALA A 196 -11.85 -0.87 -9.74
C ALA A 196 -12.95 -0.87 -10.81
N VAL A 197 -13.04 -1.94 -11.59
CA VAL A 197 -14.04 -2.08 -12.66
C VAL A 197 -14.96 -3.24 -12.33
N ASP A 198 -16.26 -3.00 -12.33
CA ASP A 198 -17.28 -4.03 -12.18
C ASP A 198 -18.46 -3.76 -13.12
N GLY A 199 -18.66 -4.65 -14.07
CA GLY A 199 -19.65 -4.49 -15.13
C GLY A 199 -19.42 -3.22 -15.96
N GLU A 200 -20.41 -2.32 -15.94
CA GLU A 200 -20.38 -1.05 -16.67
C GLU A 200 -19.92 0.14 -15.83
N LEU A 201 -19.48 -0.09 -14.59
CA LEU A 201 -19.05 0.97 -13.69
C LEU A 201 -17.57 0.83 -13.32
N ILE A 202 -16.97 1.99 -13.11
CA ILE A 202 -15.61 2.17 -12.64
C ILE A 202 -15.68 2.95 -11.33
N TYR A 203 -15.00 2.46 -10.30
CA TYR A 203 -14.95 3.08 -8.98
C TYR A 203 -13.54 3.54 -8.69
N THR A 204 -13.39 4.76 -8.18
CA THR A 204 -12.10 5.30 -7.73
C THR A 204 -12.30 6.41 -6.73
N GLY A 205 -11.28 6.65 -5.91
CA GLY A 205 -11.21 7.76 -4.98
C GLY A 205 -10.32 8.89 -5.48
N PHE A 206 -10.50 10.07 -4.91
CA PHE A 206 -9.73 11.26 -5.23
C PHE A 206 -9.14 11.89 -3.96
N SER A 207 -8.12 12.73 -4.17
CA SER A 207 -7.42 13.44 -3.11
C SER A 207 -8.32 14.39 -2.31
N ASN A 208 -9.44 14.79 -2.88
CA ASN A 208 -10.45 15.62 -2.20
C ASN A 208 -11.42 14.82 -1.31
N GLY A 209 -11.18 13.53 -1.07
CA GLY A 209 -12.03 12.67 -0.23
C GLY A 209 -13.34 12.23 -0.89
N ILE A 210 -13.46 12.35 -2.19
CA ILE A 210 -14.64 11.92 -2.94
C ILE A 210 -14.38 10.56 -3.57
N LEU A 211 -15.30 9.62 -3.35
CA LEU A 211 -15.41 8.37 -4.09
C LEU A 211 -16.43 8.56 -5.21
N VAL A 212 -16.09 8.15 -6.43
CA VAL A 212 -16.98 8.24 -7.58
C VAL A 212 -17.21 6.89 -8.23
N ALA A 213 -18.39 6.71 -8.83
CA ALA A 213 -18.65 5.71 -9.84
C ALA A 213 -18.81 6.41 -11.20
N LEU A 214 -18.04 5.95 -12.18
CA LEU A 214 -18.09 6.45 -13.55
C LEU A 214 -18.64 5.37 -14.48
N ARG A 215 -19.35 5.78 -15.53
CA ARG A 215 -19.73 4.86 -16.61
C ARG A 215 -18.50 4.53 -17.45
N LYS A 216 -18.28 3.25 -17.66
CA LYS A 216 -17.09 2.73 -18.35
C LYS A 216 -16.96 3.22 -19.78
N ASP A 217 -18.08 3.36 -20.49
CA ASP A 217 -18.13 3.75 -21.88
C ASP A 217 -17.85 5.24 -22.14
N THR A 218 -18.29 6.12 -21.21
CA THR A 218 -18.29 7.57 -21.41
C THR A 218 -17.45 8.35 -20.40
N GLY A 219 -17.10 7.75 -19.26
CA GLY A 219 -16.49 8.46 -18.14
C GLY A 219 -17.44 9.41 -17.40
N SER A 220 -18.75 9.39 -17.73
CA SER A 220 -19.74 10.22 -17.03
C SER A 220 -20.02 9.70 -15.63
N VAL A 221 -20.25 10.62 -14.68
CA VAL A 221 -20.54 10.28 -13.28
C VAL A 221 -21.90 9.56 -13.18
N ALA A 222 -21.90 8.37 -12.61
CA ALA A 222 -23.12 7.66 -12.21
C ALA A 222 -23.56 8.13 -10.82
N TRP A 223 -22.63 8.22 -9.88
CA TRP A 223 -22.80 8.79 -8.56
C TRP A 223 -21.46 9.27 -7.97
N SER A 224 -21.53 10.12 -6.97
CA SER A 224 -20.35 10.55 -6.18
C SER A 224 -20.73 10.66 -4.71
N THR A 225 -19.82 10.29 -3.81
CA THR A 225 -20.05 10.30 -2.36
C THR A 225 -18.82 10.83 -1.64
N SER A 226 -19.02 11.76 -0.71
CA SER A 226 -17.96 12.27 0.16
C SER A 226 -17.69 11.28 1.29
N LEU A 227 -16.41 10.90 1.45
CA LEU A 227 -15.90 10.08 2.54
C LEU A 227 -15.07 10.91 3.55
N ARG A 228 -15.23 12.23 3.51
CA ARG A 228 -14.43 13.20 4.29
C ARG A 228 -14.79 13.16 5.74
N ALA A 229 -15.48 12.48 6.41
CA ALA A 229 -15.78 12.69 7.82
C ALA A 229 -15.86 14.22 8.17
N ASP A 230 -15.75 14.57 9.42
CA ASP A 230 -15.69 15.98 9.88
C ASP A 230 -14.27 16.56 9.84
N ALA A 231 -13.35 15.96 9.06
CA ALA A 231 -11.94 16.38 8.99
C ALA A 231 -11.72 17.44 7.90
N GLU A 232 -10.94 18.47 8.25
CA GLU A 232 -10.54 19.53 7.32
C GLU A 232 -9.24 19.21 6.57
N ARG A 233 -8.50 18.16 6.98
CA ARG A 233 -7.19 17.79 6.40
C ARG A 233 -7.07 16.29 6.22
N PHE A 234 -6.19 15.87 5.27
CA PHE A 234 -5.89 14.46 4.98
C PHE A 234 -7.15 13.65 4.66
N MET A 235 -7.91 14.13 3.68
CA MET A 235 -9.22 13.58 3.31
C MET A 235 -9.12 12.49 2.25
N ASP A 236 -7.94 12.25 1.73
CA ASP A 236 -7.66 11.42 0.56
C ASP A 236 -8.31 10.04 0.65
N VAL A 237 -8.86 9.59 -0.47
CA VAL A 237 -9.29 8.20 -0.68
C VAL A 237 -8.20 7.53 -1.51
N ASP A 238 -7.20 6.96 -0.85
CA ASP A 238 -5.97 6.46 -1.51
C ASP A 238 -6.03 4.98 -1.85
N ALA A 239 -6.80 4.20 -1.10
CA ALA A 239 -6.93 2.77 -1.37
C ALA A 239 -7.85 2.51 -2.56
N THR A 240 -7.40 1.64 -3.46
CA THR A 240 -8.25 1.14 -4.56
C THR A 240 -9.51 0.49 -3.99
N PRO A 241 -10.71 0.92 -4.40
CA PRO A 241 -11.95 0.34 -3.92
C PRO A 241 -12.08 -1.15 -4.25
N ILE A 242 -12.79 -1.90 -3.40
CA ILE A 242 -13.12 -3.31 -3.64
C ILE A 242 -14.62 -3.43 -3.86
N VAL A 243 -15.03 -4.17 -4.90
CA VAL A 243 -16.44 -4.45 -5.16
C VAL A 243 -16.75 -5.89 -4.82
N ILE A 244 -17.75 -6.10 -3.93
CA ILE A 244 -18.23 -7.42 -3.53
C ILE A 244 -19.75 -7.42 -3.55
N GLY A 245 -20.35 -8.21 -4.40
CA GLY A 245 -21.81 -8.29 -4.53
C GLY A 245 -22.43 -6.95 -4.92
N ASP A 246 -23.26 -6.40 -4.03
CA ASP A 246 -23.96 -5.13 -4.19
C ASP A 246 -23.25 -3.95 -3.48
N ARG A 247 -22.03 -4.15 -2.97
CA ARG A 247 -21.31 -3.14 -2.18
C ARG A 247 -19.96 -2.77 -2.79
N VAL A 248 -19.60 -1.51 -2.57
CA VAL A 248 -18.25 -0.97 -2.79
C VAL A 248 -17.65 -0.66 -1.43
N TYR A 249 -16.46 -1.20 -1.17
CA TYR A 249 -15.68 -0.93 0.02
C TYR A 249 -14.53 0.00 -0.33
N ALA A 250 -14.40 1.08 0.43
CA ALA A 250 -13.36 2.08 0.26
C ALA A 250 -12.82 2.54 1.62
N SER A 251 -11.64 3.10 1.63
CA SER A 251 -11.09 3.74 2.83
C SER A 251 -10.66 5.16 2.53
N SER A 252 -10.79 6.01 3.53
CA SER A 252 -10.31 7.39 3.52
C SER A 252 -9.38 7.59 4.71
N SER A 253 -8.28 8.31 4.51
CA SER A 253 -7.28 8.55 5.54
C SER A 253 -7.86 9.20 6.80
N SER A 254 -8.86 10.08 6.66
CA SER A 254 -9.56 10.72 7.79
C SER A 254 -10.82 10.00 8.22
N GLY A 255 -11.46 9.27 7.32
CA GLY A 255 -12.81 8.75 7.53
C GLY A 255 -12.88 7.33 8.06
N GLY A 256 -11.90 6.51 7.76
CA GLY A 256 -11.92 5.08 8.07
C GLY A 256 -12.33 4.21 6.88
N VAL A 257 -12.92 3.05 7.16
CA VAL A 257 -13.44 2.13 6.15
C VAL A 257 -14.93 2.33 5.97
N TYR A 258 -15.38 2.32 4.72
CA TYR A 258 -16.77 2.49 4.33
C TYR A 258 -17.25 1.30 3.50
N ALA A 259 -18.50 0.93 3.66
CA ALA A 259 -19.26 0.18 2.67
C ALA A 259 -20.36 1.05 2.10
N LEU A 260 -20.43 1.08 0.78
CA LEU A 260 -21.45 1.84 0.04
C LEU A 260 -22.26 0.89 -0.83
N ASP A 261 -23.50 1.26 -1.08
CA ASP A 261 -24.33 0.62 -2.09
C ASP A 261 -23.73 0.85 -3.49
N LYS A 262 -23.47 -0.21 -4.22
CA LYS A 262 -22.80 -0.16 -5.51
C LYS A 262 -23.54 0.65 -6.58
N ALA A 263 -24.86 0.61 -6.56
CA ALA A 263 -25.69 1.26 -7.57
C ALA A 263 -25.91 2.75 -7.30
N THR A 264 -25.98 3.14 -6.02
CA THR A 264 -26.42 4.48 -5.61
C THR A 264 -25.32 5.31 -4.93
N GLY A 265 -24.25 4.68 -4.44
CA GLY A 265 -23.22 5.34 -3.65
C GLY A 265 -23.65 5.68 -2.21
N LEU A 266 -24.81 5.24 -1.75
CA LEU A 266 -25.27 5.49 -0.39
C LEU A 266 -24.41 4.70 0.62
N VAL A 267 -23.91 5.38 1.64
CA VAL A 267 -23.14 4.75 2.72
C VAL A 267 -24.06 3.80 3.51
N ARG A 268 -23.69 2.54 3.56
CA ARG A 268 -24.37 1.49 4.33
C ARG A 268 -23.85 1.45 5.75
N TRP A 269 -22.53 1.52 5.92
CA TRP A 269 -21.85 1.62 7.19
C TRP A 269 -20.49 2.30 7.05
N ARG A 270 -19.96 2.77 8.18
CA ARG A 270 -18.63 3.33 8.33
C ARG A 270 -17.97 2.80 9.60
N LEU A 271 -16.75 2.33 9.52
CA LEU A 271 -15.87 2.06 10.66
C LEU A 271 -14.84 3.19 10.74
N PRO A 272 -14.96 4.13 11.68
CA PRO A 272 -13.96 5.17 11.85
C PRO A 272 -12.65 4.58 12.40
N PHE A 273 -11.51 5.07 11.94
CA PHE A 273 -10.20 4.73 12.50
C PHE A 273 -9.89 5.48 13.80
N TRP A 274 -10.81 6.27 14.30
CA TRP A 274 -10.63 7.02 15.52
C TRP A 274 -10.55 6.05 16.70
N ASP A 275 -9.36 5.93 17.28
CA ASP A 275 -9.20 5.44 18.62
C ASP A 275 -8.99 6.66 19.54
N ALA A 276 -9.96 6.94 20.40
CA ALA A 276 -9.85 8.01 21.41
C ALA A 276 -8.64 7.81 22.33
N ALA A 277 -8.04 6.62 22.34
CA ALA A 277 -6.83 6.28 23.08
C ALA A 277 -5.53 6.70 22.33
N LEU A 278 -5.60 7.04 21.04
CA LEU A 278 -4.46 7.46 20.22
C LEU A 278 -4.76 8.80 19.53
N PRO A 279 -4.87 9.92 20.26
CA PRO A 279 -5.10 11.23 19.66
C PRO A 279 -3.93 11.58 18.73
N GLY A 280 -4.22 11.85 17.47
CA GLY A 280 -3.24 12.21 16.44
C GLY A 280 -2.73 11.05 15.59
N ALA A 281 -3.26 9.83 15.79
CA ALA A 281 -3.04 8.73 14.84
C ALA A 281 -3.63 9.14 13.48
N THR A 282 -2.80 9.17 12.46
CA THR A 282 -3.22 9.34 11.08
C THR A 282 -3.59 7.96 10.57
N GLY A 283 -4.84 7.77 10.18
CA GLY A 283 -5.29 6.48 9.63
C GLY A 283 -4.76 6.22 8.22
N ASN A 284 -3.44 6.38 8.01
CA ASN A 284 -2.84 6.11 6.71
C ASN A 284 -3.01 4.62 6.36
N VAL A 285 -3.91 4.34 5.41
CA VAL A 285 -4.33 3.00 5.04
C VAL A 285 -3.56 2.54 3.82
N GLY A 286 -2.79 1.47 3.97
CA GLY A 286 -2.03 0.88 2.88
C GLY A 286 -2.85 0.18 1.80
N GLY A 287 -4.14 0.01 2.02
CA GLY A 287 -5.07 -0.60 1.08
C GLY A 287 -5.97 -1.64 1.72
N LEU A 288 -6.96 -2.06 0.95
CA LEU A 288 -7.94 -3.07 1.33
C LEU A 288 -7.66 -4.38 0.59
N ALA A 289 -7.83 -5.51 1.25
CA ALA A 289 -7.89 -6.83 0.64
C ALA A 289 -9.15 -7.56 1.09
N SER A 290 -9.63 -8.51 0.30
CA SER A 290 -10.80 -9.32 0.66
C SER A 290 -10.71 -10.72 0.06
N ASP A 291 -11.24 -11.70 0.80
CA ASP A 291 -11.50 -13.07 0.32
C ASP A 291 -12.97 -13.28 -0.09
N GLY A 292 -13.75 -12.18 -0.17
CA GLY A 292 -15.18 -12.22 -0.45
C GLY A 292 -16.05 -12.48 0.78
N LYS A 293 -15.48 -12.74 1.96
CA LYS A 293 -16.16 -12.97 3.24
C LYS A 293 -15.75 -11.99 4.31
N ALA A 294 -14.51 -11.54 4.26
CA ALA A 294 -13.93 -10.57 5.17
C ALA A 294 -13.11 -9.52 4.40
N LEU A 295 -12.92 -8.38 5.03
CA LEU A 295 -12.02 -7.32 4.60
C LEU A 295 -10.81 -7.32 5.52
N TYR A 296 -9.63 -7.12 4.94
CA TYR A 296 -8.36 -7.00 5.64
C TYR A 296 -7.79 -5.63 5.34
N VAL A 297 -7.42 -4.90 6.39
CA VAL A 297 -7.00 -3.49 6.32
C VAL A 297 -5.73 -3.34 7.13
N SER A 298 -4.70 -2.76 6.55
CA SER A 298 -3.49 -2.37 7.28
C SER A 298 -3.41 -0.84 7.36
N ALA A 299 -3.25 -0.32 8.57
CA ALA A 299 -3.15 1.11 8.84
C ALA A 299 -1.89 1.39 9.67
N ALA A 300 -1.11 2.42 9.30
CA ALA A 300 0.23 2.67 9.82
C ALA A 300 0.30 2.70 11.35
N ASP A 301 -0.50 3.54 11.99
CA ASP A 301 -0.46 3.74 13.44
C ASP A 301 -1.42 2.82 14.21
N LEU A 302 -2.34 2.17 13.51
CA LEU A 302 -3.44 1.44 14.11
C LEU A 302 -3.27 -0.08 14.04
N GLY A 303 -2.43 -0.55 13.14
CA GLY A 303 -2.17 -1.97 12.91
C GLY A 303 -3.05 -2.60 11.84
N THR A 304 -3.20 -3.91 11.91
CA THR A 304 -3.94 -4.69 10.92
C THR A 304 -5.25 -5.18 11.50
N TYR A 305 -6.33 -5.10 10.71
CA TYR A 305 -7.69 -5.45 11.09
C TYR A 305 -8.26 -6.48 10.13
N ALA A 306 -9.11 -7.37 10.63
CA ALA A 306 -10.09 -8.06 9.82
C ALA A 306 -11.49 -7.62 10.23
N LEU A 307 -12.33 -7.37 9.23
CA LEU A 307 -13.73 -6.97 9.37
C LEU A 307 -14.60 -7.98 8.63
N ASP A 308 -15.80 -8.22 9.12
CA ASP A 308 -16.81 -8.84 8.28
C ASP A 308 -17.36 -7.82 7.24
N LEU A 309 -18.18 -8.28 6.32
CA LEU A 309 -18.72 -7.42 5.27
C LEU A 309 -19.77 -6.42 5.80
N GLU A 310 -20.21 -6.58 7.03
CA GLU A 310 -21.11 -5.70 7.78
C GLU A 310 -20.35 -4.63 8.60
N GLY A 311 -19.00 -4.68 8.62
CA GLY A 311 -18.14 -3.71 9.29
C GLY A 311 -17.83 -4.04 10.76
N ASN A 312 -18.20 -5.23 11.24
CA ASN A 312 -17.82 -5.67 12.56
C ASN A 312 -16.35 -6.13 12.58
N VAL A 313 -15.60 -5.71 13.60
CA VAL A 313 -14.20 -6.12 13.78
C VAL A 313 -14.16 -7.59 14.22
N LEU A 314 -13.56 -8.43 13.40
CA LEU A 314 -13.34 -9.85 13.71
C LEU A 314 -12.10 -10.02 14.60
N TRP A 315 -11.03 -9.32 14.27
CA TRP A 315 -9.81 -9.22 15.07
C TRP A 315 -9.04 -7.95 14.72
N ARG A 316 -8.16 -7.54 15.64
CA ARG A 316 -7.23 -6.44 15.49
C ARG A 316 -5.87 -6.83 16.06
N VAL A 317 -4.81 -6.53 15.35
CA VAL A 317 -3.43 -6.62 15.83
C VAL A 317 -2.83 -5.23 15.75
N GLY A 318 -2.30 -4.73 16.87
CA GLY A 318 -1.66 -3.42 16.93
C GLY A 318 -0.49 -3.28 15.97
N ALA A 319 -0.14 -2.05 15.64
CA ALA A 319 0.97 -1.77 14.73
C ALA A 319 2.27 -2.43 15.23
N ARG A 320 2.91 -3.18 14.35
CA ARG A 320 4.19 -3.83 14.60
C ARG A 320 5.19 -3.30 13.59
N GLY A 321 6.19 -2.58 14.06
CA GLY A 321 7.18 -1.96 13.17
C GLY A 321 6.79 -0.54 12.76
N GLY A 322 7.57 0.06 11.87
CA GLY A 322 7.40 1.43 11.38
C GLY A 322 7.11 1.50 9.89
N GLY A 323 6.65 2.70 9.48
CA GLY A 323 6.42 3.05 8.10
C GLY A 323 5.01 2.75 7.58
N GLU A 324 4.76 3.21 6.37
CA GLU A 324 3.49 3.02 5.71
C GLU A 324 3.27 1.55 5.33
N PRO A 325 2.07 1.00 5.59
CA PRO A 325 1.74 -0.35 5.18
C PRO A 325 1.41 -0.39 3.68
N ALA A 326 1.81 -1.46 3.01
CA ALA A 326 1.30 -1.79 1.69
C ALA A 326 -0.03 -2.54 1.78
N GLN A 327 -0.74 -2.63 0.65
CA GLN A 327 -1.97 -3.39 0.54
C GLN A 327 -1.73 -4.86 0.91
N PRO A 328 -2.52 -5.45 1.84
CA PRO A 328 -2.40 -6.86 2.21
C PRO A 328 -2.72 -7.81 1.05
N VAL A 329 -2.19 -9.02 1.13
CA VAL A 329 -2.45 -10.11 0.16
C VAL A 329 -2.87 -11.35 0.93
N ILE A 330 -3.88 -12.03 0.41
CA ILE A 330 -4.41 -13.25 0.99
C ILE A 330 -3.91 -14.44 0.18
N TRP A 331 -3.37 -15.43 0.85
CA TRP A 331 -3.02 -16.72 0.26
C TRP A 331 -3.40 -17.87 1.20
N ASN A 332 -4.36 -18.66 0.81
CA ASN A 332 -4.93 -19.73 1.66
C ASN A 332 -5.37 -19.18 3.04
N GLU A 333 -4.81 -19.70 4.11
CA GLU A 333 -5.07 -19.27 5.50
C GLU A 333 -4.10 -18.17 5.96
N LEU A 334 -3.26 -17.64 5.06
CA LEU A 334 -2.28 -16.60 5.38
C LEU A 334 -2.71 -15.24 4.89
N LEU A 335 -2.34 -14.23 5.67
CA LEU A 335 -2.37 -12.81 5.34
C LEU A 335 -0.94 -12.29 5.27
N LEU A 336 -0.54 -11.80 4.10
CA LEU A 336 0.78 -11.24 3.85
C LEU A 336 0.67 -9.72 3.72
N TYR A 337 1.46 -8.98 4.48
CA TYR A 337 1.52 -7.52 4.35
C TYR A 337 2.94 -7.03 4.64
N SER A 338 3.30 -5.89 4.05
CA SER A 338 4.61 -5.27 4.23
C SER A 338 4.49 -3.88 4.85
N LEU A 339 5.56 -3.47 5.54
CA LEU A 339 5.71 -2.15 6.13
C LEU A 339 7.00 -1.51 5.63
N ALA A 340 6.90 -0.23 5.27
CA ALA A 340 7.97 0.50 4.57
C ALA A 340 9.29 0.57 5.35
N GLU A 341 9.27 0.62 6.68
CA GLU A 341 10.47 0.69 7.53
C GLU A 341 10.81 -0.64 8.20
N SER A 342 10.05 -1.69 7.92
CA SER A 342 10.23 -2.97 8.59
C SER A 342 10.51 -4.09 7.59
N GLY A 343 9.48 -4.70 7.03
CA GLY A 343 9.64 -5.83 6.13
C GLY A 343 8.31 -6.50 5.83
N LEU A 344 8.35 -7.79 5.51
CA LEU A 344 7.19 -8.61 5.20
C LEU A 344 6.75 -9.39 6.44
N PHE A 345 5.46 -9.32 6.73
CA PHE A 345 4.80 -10.09 7.78
C PHE A 345 3.89 -11.16 7.15
N ILE A 346 3.97 -12.35 7.68
CA ILE A 346 3.12 -13.49 7.34
C ILE A 346 2.31 -13.83 8.58
N ALA A 347 1.00 -13.68 8.50
CA ALA A 347 0.11 -13.83 9.63
C ALA A 347 -0.98 -14.89 9.36
N ASP A 348 -1.48 -15.52 10.41
CA ASP A 348 -2.71 -16.32 10.34
C ASP A 348 -3.89 -15.38 10.03
N ARG A 349 -4.58 -15.63 8.94
CA ARG A 349 -5.67 -14.79 8.44
C ARG A 349 -6.87 -14.73 9.40
N ARG A 350 -7.10 -15.75 10.21
CA ARG A 350 -8.25 -15.84 11.11
C ARG A 350 -8.03 -15.11 12.43
N THR A 351 -6.78 -14.95 12.85
CA THR A 351 -6.42 -14.39 14.16
C THR A 351 -5.59 -13.11 14.07
N GLY A 352 -4.94 -12.87 12.92
CA GLY A 352 -3.97 -11.81 12.74
C GLY A 352 -2.62 -12.08 13.41
N GLN A 353 -2.45 -13.23 14.07
CA GLN A 353 -1.19 -13.59 14.70
C GLN A 353 -0.08 -13.70 13.66
N THR A 354 1.04 -13.01 13.88
CA THR A 354 2.22 -13.15 13.03
C THR A 354 2.84 -14.52 13.23
N LEU A 355 3.02 -15.23 12.14
CA LEU A 355 3.62 -16.57 12.11
C LEU A 355 5.09 -16.49 11.70
N GLU A 356 5.42 -15.60 10.76
CA GLU A 356 6.77 -15.42 10.25
C GLU A 356 7.00 -13.97 9.82
N TYR A 357 8.27 -13.55 9.80
CA TYR A 357 8.69 -12.20 9.44
C TYR A 357 9.98 -12.26 8.62
N PHE A 358 10.01 -11.53 7.51
CA PHE A 358 11.21 -11.37 6.68
C PHE A 358 11.64 -9.90 6.65
N ASP A 359 12.87 -9.63 7.09
CA ASP A 359 13.50 -8.32 7.07
C ASP A 359 14.62 -8.29 6.02
N PRO A 360 14.47 -7.52 4.93
CA PRO A 360 15.54 -7.31 3.95
C PRO A 360 16.63 -6.33 4.43
N GLY A 361 16.46 -5.71 5.61
CA GLY A 361 17.33 -4.70 6.20
C GLY A 361 16.99 -3.25 5.85
N ASP A 362 16.08 -3.01 4.93
CA ASP A 362 15.72 -1.67 4.42
C ASP A 362 14.21 -1.45 4.27
N GLY A 363 13.42 -2.35 4.82
CA GLY A 363 11.98 -2.32 4.71
C GLY A 363 11.44 -2.67 3.32
N ILE A 364 10.10 -2.69 3.23
CA ILE A 364 9.37 -3.06 2.02
C ILE A 364 8.15 -2.14 1.86
N SER A 365 8.23 -1.20 0.92
CA SER A 365 7.09 -0.32 0.56
C SER A 365 6.17 -0.95 -0.49
N ALA A 366 6.69 -1.90 -1.26
CA ALA A 366 5.92 -2.57 -2.31
C ALA A 366 4.94 -3.60 -1.73
N ARG A 367 3.79 -3.73 -2.37
CA ARG A 367 2.83 -4.81 -2.09
C ARG A 367 3.44 -6.16 -2.43
N PRO A 368 3.32 -7.19 -1.57
CA PRO A 368 3.67 -8.57 -1.91
C PRO A 368 2.82 -9.09 -3.08
N VAL A 369 3.37 -10.00 -3.87
CA VAL A 369 2.64 -10.63 -4.99
C VAL A 369 2.74 -12.13 -4.87
N VAL A 370 1.62 -12.82 -4.91
CA VAL A 370 1.56 -14.28 -4.87
C VAL A 370 1.08 -14.82 -6.20
N ALA A 371 1.78 -15.82 -6.72
CA ALA A 371 1.42 -16.55 -7.93
C ALA A 371 1.62 -18.07 -7.72
N GLY A 372 0.51 -18.80 -7.59
CA GLY A 372 0.55 -20.20 -7.17
C GLY A 372 1.08 -20.33 -5.75
N SER A 373 2.17 -21.08 -5.58
CA SER A 373 2.89 -21.20 -4.30
C SER A 373 4.14 -20.33 -4.22
N GLN A 374 4.30 -19.36 -5.12
CA GLN A 374 5.45 -18.45 -5.08
C GLN A 374 5.05 -17.05 -4.64
N LEU A 375 5.88 -16.45 -3.81
CA LEU A 375 5.75 -15.10 -3.28
C LEU A 375 6.89 -14.24 -3.83
N TYR A 376 6.54 -13.07 -4.34
CA TYR A 376 7.48 -12.09 -4.86
C TYR A 376 7.39 -10.80 -4.07
N VAL A 377 8.52 -10.31 -3.57
CA VAL A 377 8.61 -9.13 -2.72
C VAL A 377 9.76 -8.25 -3.18
N MET A 378 9.50 -6.96 -3.37
CA MET A 378 10.49 -5.96 -3.73
C MET A 378 10.92 -5.18 -2.47
N SER A 379 12.19 -5.25 -2.09
CA SER A 379 12.72 -4.42 -1.01
C SER A 379 12.98 -2.99 -1.46
N ASN A 380 13.05 -2.06 -0.51
CA ASN A 380 13.28 -0.65 -0.78
C ASN A 380 14.61 -0.36 -1.48
N ARG A 381 15.59 -1.25 -1.38
CA ARG A 381 16.86 -1.16 -2.15
C ARG A 381 16.80 -1.75 -3.56
N GLY A 382 15.63 -2.10 -4.04
CA GLY A 382 15.46 -2.60 -5.40
C GLY A 382 15.90 -4.05 -5.59
N ILE A 383 15.79 -4.87 -4.55
CA ILE A 383 16.04 -6.32 -4.64
C ILE A 383 14.68 -7.02 -4.68
N LEU A 384 14.41 -7.72 -5.77
CA LEU A 384 13.27 -8.62 -5.88
C LEU A 384 13.64 -9.97 -5.29
N TYR A 385 12.91 -10.41 -4.28
CA TYR A 385 13.00 -11.73 -3.69
C TYR A 385 11.87 -12.61 -4.21
N ALA A 386 12.17 -13.84 -4.54
CA ALA A 386 11.19 -14.89 -4.81
C ALA A 386 11.33 -15.97 -3.74
N PHE A 387 10.22 -16.27 -3.09
CA PHE A 387 10.12 -17.33 -2.07
C PHE A 387 9.13 -18.39 -2.53
N ASP A 388 9.36 -19.62 -2.10
CA ASP A 388 8.35 -20.65 -2.11
C ASP A 388 7.52 -20.55 -0.82
N LEU A 389 6.20 -20.61 -0.94
CA LEU A 389 5.22 -20.62 0.17
C LEU A 389 4.91 -22.08 0.54
N GLU A 390 5.00 -22.42 1.84
CA GLU A 390 4.77 -23.74 2.39
C GLU A 390 3.50 -23.85 3.25
#